data_effad418587f44ff0827b6f9b393f475
#
_entry.id   effad418587f44ff0827b6f9b393f475
#
_cell.length_a   1.000
_cell.length_b   1.000
_cell.length_c   1.000
_cell.angle_alpha   90.00
_cell.angle_beta   90.00
_cell.angle_gamma   90.00
#
_symmetry.space_group_name_H-M   'P 1'
#
loop_
_entity.id
_entity.type
_entity.pdbx_description
1 polymer ?
#
loop_
_entity_poly.entity_id
_entity_poly.type
_entity_poly.pdbx_seq_one_letter_code
_entity_poly.pdbx_strand_id
1 'polypeptide(L)'
;MPILTTSSLDGSVLEIVLDRPKANTIDATTSRELSQIFDSFNRDTTHRVAIFTAAGEKFFSAGWDLNASNEGEAFDSDYGVGGFGGFPELPNRNKPIIAAVNGMAVGGGFEIAMAADFIVAADHAQFFLPETRVGVLPDAGTIRLPRLLPRQLANEIIFGGRRLSAAEAESWGIVNRVVPIAELMTS
;
A
#
# COMPACT_ATOMS: atom_id res chain seq x y z
N MET A 1 -15.46 -8.61 -8.08
CA MET A 1 -14.28 -8.73 -7.24
C MET A 1 -13.50 -7.43 -7.35
N PRO A 2 -13.08 -6.83 -6.26
CA PRO A 2 -12.34 -5.56 -6.29
C PRO A 2 -10.85 -5.73 -6.60
N ILE A 3 -10.38 -6.93 -6.95
CA ILE A 3 -8.98 -7.21 -7.18
C ILE A 3 -8.83 -7.98 -8.49
N LEU A 4 -7.96 -7.46 -9.37
CA LEU A 4 -7.61 -8.09 -10.63
C LEU A 4 -6.18 -8.63 -10.53
N THR A 5 -5.95 -9.83 -11.03
CA THR A 5 -4.62 -10.41 -11.11
C THR A 5 -4.29 -10.79 -12.55
N THR A 6 -3.09 -10.43 -13.00
CA THR A 6 -2.55 -10.80 -14.31
C THR A 6 -1.11 -11.26 -14.17
N SER A 7 -0.69 -12.14 -15.09
CA SER A 7 0.72 -12.54 -15.18
C SER A 7 1.37 -11.89 -16.39
N SER A 8 2.57 -11.36 -16.22
CA SER A 8 3.36 -10.71 -17.26
C SER A 8 4.80 -11.24 -17.28
N LEU A 9 5.60 -10.83 -18.26
CA LEU A 9 6.98 -11.26 -18.44
C LEU A 9 7.14 -12.79 -18.40
N ASP A 10 6.50 -13.45 -19.36
CA ASP A 10 6.51 -14.92 -19.50
C ASP A 10 5.99 -15.67 -18.25
N GLY A 11 5.08 -15.03 -17.51
CA GLY A 11 4.47 -15.58 -16.30
C GLY A 11 5.31 -15.43 -15.03
N SER A 12 6.42 -14.71 -15.07
CA SER A 12 7.30 -14.56 -13.89
C SER A 12 6.90 -13.43 -12.95
N VAL A 13 6.08 -12.49 -13.41
CA VAL A 13 5.58 -11.35 -12.64
C VAL A 13 4.08 -11.50 -12.40
N LEU A 14 3.66 -11.40 -11.15
CA LEU A 14 2.24 -11.30 -10.77
C LEU A 14 1.87 -9.84 -10.59
N GLU A 15 1.01 -9.33 -11.42
CA GLU A 15 0.40 -8.02 -11.24
C GLU A 15 -0.89 -8.13 -10.46
N ILE A 16 -1.04 -7.35 -9.40
CA ILE A 16 -2.21 -7.30 -8.52
C ILE A 16 -2.73 -5.87 -8.52
N VAL A 17 -3.93 -5.68 -9.03
CA VAL A 17 -4.55 -4.36 -9.15
C VAL A 17 -5.77 -4.30 -8.21
N LEU A 18 -5.71 -3.40 -7.24
CA LEU A 18 -6.87 -3.06 -6.41
C LEU A 18 -7.78 -2.11 -7.20
N ASP A 19 -8.99 -2.57 -7.51
CA ASP A 19 -10.00 -1.79 -8.24
C ASP A 19 -11.27 -1.67 -7.41
N ARG A 20 -11.23 -0.78 -6.42
CA ARG A 20 -12.36 -0.52 -5.52
C ARG A 20 -12.73 0.97 -5.54
N PRO A 21 -13.68 1.37 -6.41
CA PRO A 21 -14.10 2.76 -6.49
C PRO A 21 -14.70 3.22 -5.14
N LYS A 22 -14.49 4.50 -4.72
CA LYS A 22 -13.93 5.64 -5.48
C LYS A 22 -12.46 5.92 -5.13
N ALA A 23 -11.93 5.34 -4.06
CA ALA A 23 -10.64 5.72 -3.49
C ALA A 23 -9.79 4.50 -3.11
N ASN A 24 -10.11 3.33 -3.65
CA ASN A 24 -9.41 2.08 -3.36
C ASN A 24 -9.27 1.84 -1.85
N THR A 25 -10.36 2.10 -1.09
CA THR A 25 -10.42 1.82 0.34
C THR A 25 -10.41 0.32 0.60
N ILE A 26 -9.96 -0.09 1.75
CA ILE A 26 -9.77 -1.50 2.11
C ILE A 26 -10.57 -1.79 3.38
N ASP A 27 -11.43 -2.80 3.31
CA ASP A 27 -12.14 -3.40 4.43
C ASP A 27 -11.57 -4.79 4.76
N ALA A 28 -12.11 -5.44 5.79
CA ALA A 28 -11.65 -6.76 6.19
C ALA A 28 -11.83 -7.81 5.09
N THR A 29 -12.89 -7.71 4.30
CA THR A 29 -13.13 -8.64 3.19
C THR A 29 -12.08 -8.49 2.11
N THR A 30 -11.80 -7.25 1.68
CA THR A 30 -10.74 -6.94 0.70
C THR A 30 -9.37 -7.36 1.20
N SER A 31 -9.07 -7.13 2.49
CA SER A 31 -7.80 -7.56 3.10
C SER A 31 -7.65 -9.08 3.09
N ARG A 32 -8.70 -9.84 3.41
CA ARG A 32 -8.67 -11.30 3.35
C ARG A 32 -8.47 -11.82 1.92
N GLU A 33 -9.13 -11.20 0.92
CA GLU A 33 -8.93 -11.55 -0.49
C GLU A 33 -7.47 -11.28 -0.91
N LEU A 34 -6.91 -10.12 -0.58
CA LEU A 34 -5.49 -9.79 -0.82
C LEU A 34 -4.57 -10.77 -0.09
N SER A 35 -4.86 -11.11 1.18
CA SER A 35 -4.08 -12.10 1.94
C SER A 35 -4.02 -13.46 1.25
N GLN A 36 -5.13 -13.93 0.69
CA GLN A 36 -5.15 -15.20 -0.05
C GLN A 36 -4.32 -15.14 -1.34
N ILE A 37 -4.35 -14.00 -2.05
CA ILE A 37 -3.57 -13.79 -3.26
C ILE A 37 -2.06 -13.77 -2.93
N PHE A 38 -1.64 -12.98 -1.93
CA PHE A 38 -0.25 -12.86 -1.56
C PHE A 38 0.31 -14.15 -0.92
N ASP A 39 -0.48 -14.86 -0.12
CA ASP A 39 -0.09 -16.15 0.43
C ASP A 39 0.04 -17.22 -0.68
N SER A 40 -0.84 -17.22 -1.67
CA SER A 40 -0.72 -18.08 -2.85
C SER A 40 0.51 -17.72 -3.68
N PHE A 41 0.75 -16.42 -3.92
CA PHE A 41 1.97 -15.95 -4.58
C PHE A 41 3.24 -16.39 -3.85
N ASN A 42 3.26 -16.30 -2.52
CA ASN A 42 4.42 -16.69 -1.70
C ASN A 42 4.76 -18.18 -1.86
N ARG A 43 3.77 -19.03 -2.08
CA ARG A 43 3.92 -20.49 -2.27
C ARG A 43 4.06 -20.93 -3.72
N ASP A 44 3.63 -20.12 -4.66
CA ASP A 44 3.74 -20.40 -6.09
C ASP A 44 5.20 -20.49 -6.54
N THR A 45 5.50 -21.38 -7.45
CA THR A 45 6.87 -21.56 -8.00
C THR A 45 7.10 -20.85 -9.33
N THR A 46 6.05 -20.31 -9.95
CA THR A 46 6.08 -19.67 -11.25
C THR A 46 6.43 -18.19 -11.13
N HIS A 47 5.65 -17.45 -10.35
CA HIS A 47 5.88 -16.02 -10.15
C HIS A 47 7.05 -15.78 -9.19
N ARG A 48 7.92 -14.86 -9.54
CA ARG A 48 9.14 -14.50 -8.78
C ARG A 48 9.01 -13.18 -8.05
N VAL A 49 8.18 -12.28 -8.57
CA VAL A 49 7.93 -10.95 -8.02
C VAL A 49 6.45 -10.61 -8.18
N ALA A 50 5.91 -9.86 -7.24
CA ALA A 50 4.58 -9.28 -7.36
C ALA A 50 4.69 -7.77 -7.50
N ILE A 51 3.84 -7.18 -8.36
CA ILE A 51 3.60 -5.74 -8.44
C ILE A 51 2.21 -5.49 -7.89
N PHE A 52 2.11 -4.66 -6.87
CA PHE A 52 0.84 -4.22 -6.31
C PHE A 52 0.57 -2.78 -6.68
N THR A 53 -0.54 -2.54 -7.35
CA THR A 53 -0.97 -1.21 -7.79
C THR A 53 -2.48 -1.07 -7.64
N ALA A 54 -3.06 0.04 -8.07
CA ALA A 54 -4.49 0.26 -8.02
C ALA A 54 -5.03 0.89 -9.29
N ALA A 55 -6.34 0.73 -9.51
CA ALA A 55 -7.02 1.29 -10.66
C ALA A 55 -7.20 2.82 -10.52
N GLY A 56 -7.15 3.50 -11.66
CA GLY A 56 -7.25 4.97 -11.75
C GLY A 56 -5.93 5.67 -11.48
N GLU A 57 -5.95 7.00 -11.44
CA GLU A 57 -4.74 7.83 -11.28
C GLU A 57 -4.76 8.68 -10.01
N LYS A 58 -5.90 8.73 -9.31
CA LYS A 58 -6.06 9.63 -8.17
C LYS A 58 -5.62 9.02 -6.84
N PHE A 59 -5.95 7.74 -6.63
CA PHE A 59 -5.65 7.04 -5.40
C PHE A 59 -4.97 5.71 -5.69
N PHE A 60 -3.86 5.49 -5.03
CA PHE A 60 -3.36 4.15 -4.78
C PHE A 60 -4.27 3.45 -3.77
N SER A 61 -4.42 4.03 -2.59
CA SER A 61 -5.43 3.64 -1.61
C SER A 61 -5.63 4.73 -0.58
N ALA A 62 -6.88 4.98 -0.20
CA ALA A 62 -7.20 5.85 0.93
C ALA A 62 -7.18 5.11 2.28
N GLY A 63 -6.70 3.87 2.31
CA GLY A 63 -6.59 3.08 3.52
C GLY A 63 -7.92 2.45 3.95
N TRP A 64 -8.13 2.38 5.25
CA TRP A 64 -9.30 1.72 5.84
C TRP A 64 -10.62 2.34 5.39
N ASP A 65 -11.61 1.47 5.12
CA ASP A 65 -12.92 1.90 4.68
C ASP A 65 -13.77 2.39 5.87
N LEU A 66 -13.87 3.70 6.00
CA LEU A 66 -14.67 4.32 7.07
C LEU A 66 -16.17 4.00 6.98
N ASN A 67 -16.69 3.60 5.80
CA ASN A 67 -18.07 3.15 5.69
C ASN A 67 -18.23 1.77 6.33
N ALA A 68 -17.30 0.84 6.11
CA ALA A 68 -17.28 -0.45 6.79
C ALA A 68 -17.21 -0.27 8.32
N SER A 69 -16.42 0.69 8.80
CA SER A 69 -16.39 1.06 10.22
C SER A 69 -17.76 1.54 10.74
N ASN A 70 -18.46 2.37 9.99
CA ASN A 70 -19.82 2.81 10.36
C ASN A 70 -20.84 1.66 10.36
N GLU A 71 -20.58 0.60 9.61
CA GLU A 71 -21.38 -0.62 9.54
C GLU A 71 -20.99 -1.66 10.62
N GLY A 72 -20.00 -1.34 11.46
CA GLY A 72 -19.59 -2.14 12.62
C GLY A 72 -18.29 -2.91 12.46
N GLU A 73 -17.53 -2.70 11.37
CA GLU A 73 -16.18 -3.27 11.26
C GLU A 73 -15.25 -2.57 12.25
N ALA A 74 -14.65 -3.35 13.15
CA ALA A 74 -13.67 -2.85 14.10
C ALA A 74 -12.27 -2.74 13.41
N PHE A 75 -11.44 -1.82 13.91
CA PHE A 75 -10.09 -1.63 13.39
C PHE A 75 -9.17 -2.85 13.62
N ASP A 76 -9.50 -3.71 14.57
CA ASP A 76 -8.83 -4.97 14.90
C ASP A 76 -9.57 -6.21 14.35
N SER A 77 -10.37 -6.03 13.30
CA SER A 77 -11.05 -7.13 12.60
C SER A 77 -10.04 -8.12 12.03
N ASP A 78 -10.50 -9.34 11.74
CA ASP A 78 -9.69 -10.34 11.04
C ASP A 78 -9.45 -9.93 9.58
N TYR A 79 -8.23 -9.47 9.28
CA TYR A 79 -7.78 -9.09 7.96
C TYR A 79 -7.11 -10.24 7.17
N GLY A 80 -7.09 -11.45 7.73
CA GLY A 80 -6.43 -12.63 7.14
C GLY A 80 -4.95 -12.74 7.51
N VAL A 81 -4.30 -13.78 7.00
CA VAL A 81 -2.92 -14.16 7.37
C VAL A 81 -1.87 -13.08 7.06
N GLY A 82 -2.12 -12.21 6.10
CA GLY A 82 -1.21 -11.14 5.71
C GLY A 82 -1.49 -9.80 6.38
N GLY A 83 -2.49 -9.71 7.25
CA GLY A 83 -2.91 -8.49 7.91
C GLY A 83 -3.63 -7.51 6.99
N PHE A 84 -3.78 -6.27 7.46
CA PHE A 84 -4.43 -5.22 6.68
C PHE A 84 -3.70 -4.99 5.34
N GLY A 85 -4.44 -5.05 4.24
CA GLY A 85 -3.88 -4.94 2.88
C GLY A 85 -3.18 -6.19 2.37
N GLY A 86 -3.22 -7.30 3.12
CA GLY A 86 -2.97 -8.66 2.64
C GLY A 86 -1.52 -9.15 2.67
N PHE A 87 -0.51 -8.31 2.88
CA PHE A 87 0.88 -8.75 2.93
C PHE A 87 1.78 -8.10 4.00
N PRO A 88 1.40 -7.01 4.68
CA PRO A 88 2.26 -6.37 5.68
C PRO A 88 2.71 -7.30 6.82
N GLU A 89 1.88 -8.28 7.17
CA GLU A 89 2.11 -9.25 8.25
C GLU A 89 2.28 -10.69 7.73
N LEU A 90 2.37 -10.88 6.41
CA LEU A 90 2.47 -12.21 5.82
C LEU A 90 3.71 -12.96 6.34
N PRO A 91 3.53 -14.11 7.03
CA PRO A 91 4.64 -14.85 7.59
C PRO A 91 5.46 -15.52 6.49
N ASN A 92 6.78 -15.64 6.75
CA ASN A 92 7.72 -16.31 5.85
C ASN A 92 7.69 -15.76 4.41
N ARG A 93 7.41 -14.47 4.25
CA ARG A 93 7.48 -13.81 2.94
C ARG A 93 8.90 -13.93 2.39
N ASN A 94 9.04 -14.55 1.22
CA ASN A 94 10.33 -14.91 0.62
C ASN A 94 10.50 -14.40 -0.82
N LYS A 95 9.53 -13.66 -1.33
CA LYS A 95 9.56 -13.05 -2.66
C LYS A 95 9.32 -11.54 -2.56
N PRO A 96 9.98 -10.75 -3.43
CA PRO A 96 9.81 -9.31 -3.42
C PRO A 96 8.42 -8.89 -3.89
N ILE A 97 7.92 -7.83 -3.26
CA ILE A 97 6.70 -7.12 -3.65
C ILE A 97 7.07 -5.68 -3.96
N ILE A 98 6.69 -5.20 -5.12
CA ILE A 98 6.87 -3.82 -5.56
C ILE A 98 5.52 -3.11 -5.43
N ALA A 99 5.47 -1.99 -4.73
CA ALA A 99 4.33 -1.09 -4.76
C ALA A 99 4.50 -0.10 -5.92
N ALA A 100 3.64 -0.19 -6.93
CA ALA A 100 3.56 0.79 -8.01
C ALA A 100 2.45 1.81 -7.65
N VAL A 101 2.87 2.93 -7.07
CA VAL A 101 1.97 3.92 -6.45
C VAL A 101 1.48 4.90 -7.51
N ASN A 102 0.30 4.67 -8.03
CA ASN A 102 -0.34 5.40 -9.13
C ASN A 102 -1.02 6.72 -8.71
N GLY A 103 -1.01 7.08 -7.43
CA GLY A 103 -1.68 8.27 -6.91
C GLY A 103 -1.50 8.43 -5.41
N MET A 104 -2.49 9.03 -4.73
CA MET A 104 -2.40 9.24 -3.29
C MET A 104 -2.41 7.93 -2.51
N ALA A 105 -1.41 7.72 -1.66
CA ALA A 105 -1.31 6.67 -0.65
C ALA A 105 -1.59 7.31 0.72
N VAL A 106 -2.73 6.99 1.31
CA VAL A 106 -3.27 7.71 2.48
C VAL A 106 -3.53 6.75 3.62
N GLY A 107 -3.09 7.08 4.83
CA GLY A 107 -3.35 6.24 5.99
C GLY A 107 -2.84 4.82 5.80
N GLY A 108 -3.70 3.84 6.01
CA GLY A 108 -3.39 2.43 5.75
C GLY A 108 -2.88 2.16 4.33
N GLY A 109 -3.26 2.97 3.32
CA GLY A 109 -2.70 2.87 1.97
C GLY A 109 -1.21 3.22 1.91
N PHE A 110 -0.77 4.22 2.67
CA PHE A 110 0.65 4.54 2.81
C PHE A 110 1.38 3.44 3.62
N GLU A 111 0.75 2.91 4.64
CA GLU A 111 1.31 1.82 5.45
C GLU A 111 1.55 0.55 4.64
N ILE A 112 0.60 0.22 3.74
CA ILE A 112 0.75 -0.89 2.77
C ILE A 112 1.90 -0.61 1.81
N ALA A 113 1.99 0.59 1.24
CA ALA A 113 3.11 0.95 0.35
C ALA A 113 4.46 0.77 1.07
N MET A 114 4.59 1.24 2.32
CA MET A 114 5.80 1.06 3.14
C MET A 114 6.09 -0.40 3.53
N ALA A 115 5.13 -1.31 3.39
CA ALA A 115 5.33 -2.73 3.64
C ALA A 115 5.93 -3.47 2.44
N ALA A 116 5.88 -2.88 1.25
CA ALA A 116 6.53 -3.40 0.05
C ALA A 116 8.06 -3.31 0.16
N ASP A 117 8.76 -4.13 -0.62
CA ASP A 117 10.23 -4.14 -0.64
C ASP A 117 10.78 -2.99 -1.48
N PHE A 118 10.02 -2.55 -2.50
CA PHE A 118 10.34 -1.41 -3.35
C PHE A 118 9.08 -0.58 -3.60
N ILE A 119 9.26 0.73 -3.75
CA ILE A 119 8.20 1.65 -4.13
C ILE A 119 8.63 2.41 -5.38
N VAL A 120 7.87 2.26 -6.46
CA VAL A 120 7.92 3.13 -7.64
C VAL A 120 6.67 3.99 -7.61
N ALA A 121 6.80 5.29 -7.77
CA ALA A 121 5.67 6.21 -7.64
C ALA A 121 5.48 7.06 -8.88
N ALA A 122 4.24 7.31 -9.23
CA ALA A 122 3.91 8.35 -10.20
C ALA A 122 4.35 9.73 -9.66
N ASP A 123 4.75 10.63 -10.55
CA ASP A 123 5.28 11.96 -10.23
C ASP A 123 4.30 12.85 -9.42
N HIS A 124 2.99 12.63 -9.59
CA HIS A 124 1.93 13.33 -8.87
C HIS A 124 1.48 12.62 -7.58
N ALA A 125 2.05 11.47 -7.24
CA ALA A 125 1.68 10.71 -6.04
C ALA A 125 2.00 11.50 -4.76
N GLN A 126 1.19 11.26 -3.73
CA GLN A 126 1.36 11.87 -2.42
C GLN A 126 1.22 10.81 -1.33
N PHE A 127 1.96 11.00 -0.23
CA PHE A 127 2.02 10.09 0.90
C PHE A 127 1.73 10.85 2.19
N PHE A 128 0.75 10.41 2.99
CA PHE A 128 0.45 11.05 4.26
C PHE A 128 -0.40 10.17 5.17
N LEU A 129 -0.36 10.50 6.48
CA LEU A 129 -1.11 9.83 7.54
C LEU A 129 -2.09 10.84 8.16
N PRO A 130 -3.40 10.82 7.81
CA PRO A 130 -4.39 11.76 8.31
C PRO A 130 -5.06 11.33 9.62
N GLU A 131 -4.66 10.23 10.22
CA GLU A 131 -5.33 9.53 11.32
C GLU A 131 -5.62 10.43 12.52
N THR A 132 -4.70 11.34 12.85
CA THR A 132 -4.90 12.32 13.94
C THR A 132 -6.10 13.24 13.71
N ARG A 133 -6.50 13.46 12.44
CA ARG A 133 -7.69 14.30 12.12
C ARG A 133 -9.01 13.60 12.40
N VAL A 134 -8.99 12.27 12.49
CA VAL A 134 -10.16 11.43 12.78
C VAL A 134 -10.07 10.76 14.15
N GLY A 135 -9.07 11.14 14.95
CA GLY A 135 -8.95 10.71 16.34
C GLY A 135 -8.43 9.29 16.56
N VAL A 136 -7.74 8.74 15.55
CA VAL A 136 -7.07 7.43 15.65
C VAL A 136 -5.56 7.58 15.44
N LEU A 137 -4.82 6.52 15.72
CA LEU A 137 -3.37 6.46 15.46
C LEU A 137 -3.12 5.65 14.19
N PRO A 138 -2.10 6.02 13.39
CA PRO A 138 -1.56 5.11 12.40
C PRO A 138 -1.03 3.85 13.08
N ASP A 139 -1.24 2.69 12.49
CA ASP A 139 -0.75 1.42 13.04
C ASP A 139 0.73 1.21 12.68
N ALA A 140 1.00 0.60 11.55
CA ALA A 140 2.36 0.31 11.09
C ALA A 140 3.20 1.60 10.84
N GLY A 141 2.55 2.71 10.50
CA GLY A 141 3.19 4.01 10.29
C GLY A 141 3.95 4.53 11.50
N THR A 142 3.42 4.29 12.72
CA THR A 142 4.10 4.69 13.96
C THR A 142 5.40 3.94 14.21
N ILE A 143 5.53 2.74 13.65
CA ILE A 143 6.71 1.89 13.79
C ILE A 143 7.66 2.05 12.60
N ARG A 144 7.13 2.11 11.37
CA ARG A 144 7.93 2.10 10.14
C ARG A 144 8.54 3.46 9.83
N LEU A 145 7.79 4.56 9.93
CA LEU A 145 8.29 5.88 9.59
C LEU A 145 9.52 6.32 10.41
N PRO A 146 9.56 6.17 11.76
CA PRO A 146 10.73 6.55 12.53
C PRO A 146 11.98 5.71 12.27
N ARG A 147 11.83 4.58 11.57
CA ARG A 147 12.96 3.74 11.13
C ARG A 147 13.47 4.11 9.75
N LEU A 148 12.64 4.74 8.94
CA LEU A 148 12.95 5.15 7.57
C LEU A 148 13.41 6.61 7.50
N LEU A 149 12.92 7.46 8.40
CA LEU A 149 13.07 8.91 8.36
C LEU A 149 13.72 9.45 9.64
N PRO A 150 14.36 10.66 9.58
CA PRO A 150 14.67 11.41 10.77
C PRO A 150 13.41 11.60 11.64
N ARG A 151 13.58 11.42 12.95
CA ARG A 151 12.47 11.44 13.91
C ARG A 151 11.57 12.68 13.77
N GLN A 152 12.14 13.84 13.53
CA GLN A 152 11.39 15.10 13.41
C GLN A 152 10.44 15.06 12.21
N LEU A 153 10.92 14.57 11.07
CA LEU A 153 10.09 14.43 9.87
C LEU A 153 9.00 13.37 10.06
N ALA A 154 9.35 12.23 10.67
CA ALA A 154 8.36 11.20 11.01
C ALA A 154 7.25 11.78 11.92
N ASN A 155 7.63 12.59 12.92
CA ASN A 155 6.68 13.26 13.82
C ASN A 155 5.78 14.27 13.07
N GLU A 156 6.32 15.03 12.11
CA GLU A 156 5.50 15.93 11.29
C GLU A 156 4.45 15.18 10.49
N ILE A 157 4.80 14.00 9.98
CA ILE A 157 3.84 13.15 9.24
C ILE A 157 2.81 12.54 10.19
N ILE A 158 3.26 11.90 11.27
CA ILE A 158 2.40 11.15 12.19
C ILE A 158 1.49 12.10 12.98
N PHE A 159 2.01 13.16 13.57
CA PHE A 159 1.24 14.06 14.44
C PHE A 159 0.61 15.22 13.65
N GLY A 160 1.33 15.75 12.66
CA GLY A 160 0.90 16.91 11.88
C GLY A 160 0.09 16.56 10.64
N GLY A 161 0.07 15.31 10.22
CA GLY A 161 -0.56 14.90 8.97
C GLY A 161 0.09 15.56 7.75
N ARG A 162 1.42 15.83 7.82
CA ARG A 162 2.18 16.39 6.70
C ARG A 162 2.09 15.47 5.51
N ARG A 163 1.89 16.06 4.34
CA ARG A 163 1.94 15.35 3.06
C ARG A 163 3.34 15.41 2.49
N LEU A 164 3.83 14.27 2.00
CA LEU A 164 5.02 14.20 1.18
C LEU A 164 4.61 14.10 -0.28
N SER A 165 5.23 14.87 -1.16
CA SER A 165 5.19 14.62 -2.60
C SER A 165 6.02 13.38 -2.95
N ALA A 166 5.82 12.81 -4.14
CA ALA A 166 6.65 11.71 -4.64
C ALA A 166 8.14 12.05 -4.62
N ALA A 167 8.50 13.25 -5.10
CA ALA A 167 9.88 13.74 -5.11
C ALA A 167 10.50 13.88 -3.71
N GLU A 168 9.71 14.38 -2.72
CA GLU A 168 10.18 14.41 -1.33
C GLU A 168 10.37 13.00 -0.78
N ALA A 169 9.41 12.09 -1.00
CA ALA A 169 9.50 10.71 -0.55
C ALA A 169 10.71 9.97 -1.17
N GLU A 170 11.04 10.25 -2.43
CA GLU A 170 12.26 9.76 -3.08
C GLU A 170 13.53 10.36 -2.43
N SER A 171 13.56 11.67 -2.19
CA SER A 171 14.71 12.33 -1.57
C SER A 171 15.03 11.82 -0.16
N TRP A 172 14.02 11.31 0.55
CA TRP A 172 14.16 10.72 1.87
C TRP A 172 14.34 9.19 1.85
N GLY A 173 14.34 8.56 0.66
CA GLY A 173 14.55 7.12 0.50
C GLY A 173 13.35 6.24 0.87
N ILE A 174 12.14 6.81 0.95
CA ILE A 174 10.90 6.03 1.07
C ILE A 174 10.54 5.45 -0.30
N VAL A 175 10.60 6.28 -1.34
CA VAL A 175 10.36 5.90 -2.73
C VAL A 175 11.69 5.62 -3.42
N ASN A 176 11.78 4.53 -4.14
CA ASN A 176 12.99 4.13 -4.86
C ASN A 176 13.14 4.86 -6.20
N ARG A 177 12.01 5.18 -6.84
CA ARG A 177 11.99 5.86 -8.14
C ARG A 177 10.68 6.60 -8.35
N VAL A 178 10.77 7.81 -8.90
CA VAL A 178 9.63 8.59 -9.37
C VAL A 178 9.65 8.65 -10.90
N VAL A 179 8.50 8.37 -11.51
CA VAL A 179 8.34 8.34 -12.97
C VAL A 179 7.03 9.01 -13.39
N PRO A 180 6.89 9.48 -14.63
CA PRO A 180 5.60 9.87 -15.18
C PRO A 180 4.59 8.73 -15.06
N ILE A 181 3.32 9.03 -14.80
CA ILE A 181 2.28 7.99 -14.62
C ILE A 181 2.22 7.01 -15.79
N ALA A 182 2.42 7.49 -17.02
CA ALA A 182 2.40 6.66 -18.22
C ALA A 182 3.53 5.60 -18.26
N GLU A 183 4.59 5.79 -17.45
CA GLU A 183 5.75 4.89 -17.38
C GLU A 183 5.72 3.99 -16.15
N LEU A 184 4.75 4.18 -15.24
CA LEU A 184 4.73 3.52 -13.93
C LEU A 184 4.82 2.00 -14.01
N MET A 185 4.12 1.39 -14.94
CA MET A 185 4.08 -0.07 -15.11
C MET A 185 5.12 -0.62 -16.08
N THR A 186 5.94 0.23 -16.67
CA THR A 186 6.98 -0.15 -17.67
C THR A 186 8.39 0.21 -17.24
N SER A 187 8.55 0.87 -16.10
CA SER A 187 9.82 1.40 -15.59
C SER A 187 10.69 0.38 -14.85
#